data_c40af1162f6f3790bd376aa99a817e09
#
_entry.id   c40af1162f6f3790bd376aa99a817e09
#
_cell.length_a   1.000
_cell.length_b   1.000
_cell.length_c   1.000
_cell.angle_alpha   90.00
_cell.angle_beta   90.00
_cell.angle_gamma   90.00
#
_symmetry.space_group_name_H-M   'P 1'
#
loop_
_entity.id
_entity.type
_entity.pdbx_description
1 polymer ?
#
loop_
_entity_poly.entity_id
_entity_poly.type
_entity_poly.pdbx_seq_one_letter_code
_entity_poly.pdbx_strand_id
1 'polypeptide(L)'
;MNWMNTIAILLVAFLAVFLESYFRGLRNLIGAQIDLLPALVVYASLSANISTVALIATLGGLWFDSLSTNPLGISVLPLFVIGLVVHYCRDLIMREQLYAQFMLGLAASAVAPLFTVLSLIGTGDEPLLGWSSLWQWLVMAFGGAAFTPVCFYLFDQFNRAFSYQAQPETSFRPDREIKRDRGRHVDY
;
A
#
# COMPACT_ATOMS: atom_id res chain seq x y z
N MET A 1 6.99 14.23 8.27
CA MET A 1 7.22 12.86 7.75
C MET A 1 6.91 11.90 8.89
N ASN A 2 5.82 11.16 8.82
CA ASN A 2 5.42 10.26 9.92
C ASN A 2 6.30 9.00 9.87
N TRP A 3 7.47 9.05 10.48
CA TRP A 3 8.43 7.94 10.55
C TRP A 3 7.78 6.65 11.07
N MET A 4 6.87 6.78 12.03
CA MET A 4 6.13 5.63 12.55
C MET A 4 5.31 4.92 11.46
N ASN A 5 4.64 5.68 10.59
CA ASN A 5 3.85 5.09 9.50
C ASN A 5 4.76 4.38 8.46
N THR A 6 5.91 4.98 8.13
CA THR A 6 6.89 4.36 7.23
C THR A 6 7.45 3.06 7.80
N ILE A 7 7.82 3.05 9.09
CA ILE A 7 8.31 1.85 9.77
C ILE A 7 7.22 0.78 9.83
N ALA A 8 5.97 1.17 10.13
CA ALA A 8 4.85 0.24 10.17
C ALA A 8 4.60 -0.42 8.81
N ILE A 9 4.62 0.36 7.72
CA ILE A 9 4.45 -0.15 6.35
C ILE A 9 5.58 -1.13 5.98
N LEU A 10 6.85 -0.78 6.29
CA LEU A 10 7.98 -1.65 6.01
C LEU A 10 7.94 -2.94 6.84
N LEU A 11 7.54 -2.86 8.10
CA LEU A 11 7.39 -4.02 8.98
C LEU A 11 6.28 -4.95 8.47
N VAL A 12 5.14 -4.40 8.07
CA VAL A 12 4.04 -5.18 7.48
C VAL A 12 4.46 -5.80 6.15
N ALA A 13 5.22 -5.08 5.32
CA ALA A 13 5.75 -5.63 4.08
C ALA A 13 6.70 -6.82 4.33
N PHE A 14 7.60 -6.68 5.30
CA PHE A 14 8.48 -7.77 5.72
C PHE A 14 7.69 -8.98 6.23
N LEU A 15 6.71 -8.75 7.11
CA LEU A 15 5.85 -9.81 7.64
C LEU A 15 5.02 -10.48 6.54
N ALA A 16 4.49 -9.70 5.59
CA ALA A 16 3.71 -10.24 4.47
C ALA A 16 4.55 -11.18 3.61
N VAL A 17 5.76 -10.76 3.20
CA VAL A 17 6.70 -11.58 2.42
C VAL A 17 7.13 -12.82 3.20
N PHE A 18 7.41 -12.68 4.50
CA PHE A 18 7.78 -13.81 5.36
C PHE A 18 6.64 -14.82 5.51
N LEU A 19 5.42 -14.35 5.81
CA LEU A 19 4.24 -15.20 5.92
C LEU A 19 3.92 -15.90 4.60
N GLU A 20 4.05 -15.20 3.48
CA GLU A 20 3.84 -15.75 2.15
C GLU A 20 4.82 -16.90 1.85
N SER A 21 6.08 -16.73 2.22
CA SER A 21 7.12 -17.75 2.05
C SER A 21 6.93 -18.94 3.01
N TYR A 22 6.45 -18.68 4.22
CA TYR A 22 6.25 -19.70 5.25
C TYR A 22 4.94 -20.48 5.03
N PHE A 23 3.86 -19.80 4.66
CA PHE A 23 2.53 -20.41 4.47
C PHE A 23 2.39 -21.09 3.11
N ARG A 24 3.06 -22.22 2.93
CA ARG A 24 2.89 -23.08 1.75
C ARG A 24 1.50 -23.74 1.66
N GLY A 25 0.69 -23.63 2.71
CA GLY A 25 -0.65 -24.24 2.78
C GLY A 25 -1.63 -23.65 1.76
N LEU A 26 -1.63 -22.34 1.54
CA LEU A 26 -2.45 -21.69 0.51
C LEU A 26 -2.03 -22.13 -0.90
N ARG A 27 -0.73 -22.23 -1.14
CA ARG A 27 -0.19 -22.74 -2.42
C ARG A 27 -0.62 -24.18 -2.69
N ASN A 28 -0.71 -24.99 -1.65
CA ASN A 28 -1.15 -26.38 -1.79
C ASN A 28 -2.67 -26.50 -2.01
N LEU A 29 -3.48 -25.57 -1.49
CA LEU A 29 -4.94 -25.58 -1.62
C LEU A 29 -5.40 -24.98 -2.96
N ILE A 30 -4.80 -23.87 -3.39
CA ILE A 30 -5.24 -23.09 -4.56
C ILE A 30 -4.37 -23.43 -5.78
N GLY A 31 -3.20 -24.04 -5.57
CA GLY A 31 -2.21 -24.31 -6.62
C GLY A 31 -1.47 -23.06 -7.13
N ALA A 32 -1.65 -21.92 -6.44
CA ALA A 32 -1.05 -20.65 -6.83
C ALA A 32 -0.64 -19.83 -5.60
N GLN A 33 0.39 -19.00 -5.76
CA GLN A 33 0.87 -18.08 -4.73
C GLN A 33 0.16 -16.74 -4.89
N ILE A 34 -0.20 -16.08 -3.78
CA ILE A 34 -0.76 -14.73 -3.77
C ILE A 34 0.38 -13.79 -3.39
N ASP A 35 0.66 -12.80 -4.22
CA ASP A 35 1.66 -11.77 -3.92
C ASP A 35 0.96 -10.56 -3.28
N LEU A 36 1.33 -10.26 -2.03
CA LEU A 36 0.75 -9.19 -1.23
C LEU A 36 1.51 -7.87 -1.41
N LEU A 37 2.73 -7.88 -1.95
CA LEU A 37 3.57 -6.70 -2.10
C LEU A 37 2.96 -5.63 -3.01
N PRO A 38 2.38 -5.94 -4.18
CA PRO A 38 1.77 -4.92 -5.03
C PRO A 38 0.64 -4.17 -4.31
N ALA A 39 -0.16 -4.87 -3.50
CA ALA A 39 -1.23 -4.25 -2.71
C ALA A 39 -0.68 -3.27 -1.65
N LEU A 40 0.41 -3.64 -0.98
CA LEU A 40 1.10 -2.76 0.00
C LEU A 40 1.76 -1.57 -0.68
N VAL A 41 2.34 -1.74 -1.87
CA VAL A 41 2.88 -0.64 -2.67
C VAL A 41 1.79 0.33 -3.09
N VAL A 42 0.61 -0.16 -3.50
CA VAL A 42 -0.56 0.69 -3.82
C VAL A 42 -0.98 1.50 -2.58
N TYR A 43 -1.11 0.85 -1.41
CA TYR A 43 -1.41 1.55 -0.17
C TYR A 43 -0.37 2.63 0.16
N ALA A 44 0.91 2.29 0.12
CA ALA A 44 2.00 3.23 0.39
C ALA A 44 1.99 4.42 -0.59
N SER A 45 1.70 4.17 -1.87
CA SER A 45 1.68 5.20 -2.92
C SER A 45 0.57 6.23 -2.72
N LEU A 46 -0.58 5.81 -2.17
CA LEU A 46 -1.71 6.71 -1.89
C LEU A 46 -1.64 7.37 -0.52
N SER A 47 -0.94 6.75 0.46
CA SER A 47 -0.98 7.17 1.87
C SER A 47 0.33 7.77 2.37
N ALA A 48 1.44 7.55 1.67
CA ALA A 48 2.77 7.94 2.12
C ALA A 48 3.52 8.80 1.10
N ASN A 49 4.73 9.22 1.47
CA ASN A 49 5.61 10.00 0.61
C ASN A 49 6.33 9.10 -0.40
N ILE A 50 6.79 9.68 -1.50
CA ILE A 50 7.54 9.00 -2.56
C ILE A 50 8.77 8.24 -2.03
N SER A 51 9.44 8.76 -0.99
CA SER A 51 10.57 8.08 -0.34
C SER A 51 10.15 6.77 0.32
N THR A 52 8.96 6.71 0.92
CA THR A 52 8.40 5.47 1.49
C THR A 52 8.06 4.47 0.40
N VAL A 53 7.50 4.96 -0.73
CA VAL A 53 7.21 4.11 -1.90
C VAL A 53 8.49 3.50 -2.45
N ALA A 54 9.55 4.31 -2.60
CA ALA A 54 10.85 3.83 -3.04
C ALA A 54 11.44 2.78 -2.08
N LEU A 55 11.35 3.01 -0.77
CA LEU A 55 11.84 2.08 0.24
C LEU A 55 11.08 0.74 0.23
N ILE A 56 9.74 0.77 0.14
CA ILE A 56 8.96 -0.47 0.11
C ILE A 56 9.17 -1.23 -1.20
N ALA A 57 9.29 -0.55 -2.33
CA ALA A 57 9.56 -1.19 -3.61
C ALA A 57 10.96 -1.84 -3.65
N THR A 58 11.97 -1.14 -3.13
CA THR A 58 13.35 -1.66 -3.12
C THR A 58 13.54 -2.76 -2.08
N LEU A 59 13.23 -2.49 -0.80
CA LEU A 59 13.44 -3.47 0.26
C LEU A 59 12.44 -4.63 0.16
N GLY A 60 11.16 -4.33 -0.11
CA GLY A 60 10.13 -5.35 -0.29
C GLY A 60 10.44 -6.25 -1.48
N GLY A 61 10.82 -5.68 -2.63
CA GLY A 61 11.22 -6.45 -3.81
C GLY A 61 12.46 -7.30 -3.58
N LEU A 62 13.51 -6.77 -2.92
CA LEU A 62 14.69 -7.54 -2.57
C LEU A 62 14.38 -8.67 -1.58
N TRP A 63 13.53 -8.44 -0.59
CA TRP A 63 13.10 -9.50 0.35
C TRP A 63 12.31 -10.59 -0.38
N PHE A 64 11.40 -10.19 -1.26
CA PHE A 64 10.61 -11.13 -2.06
C PHE A 64 11.54 -11.98 -2.98
N ASP A 65 12.45 -11.35 -3.70
CA ASP A 65 13.38 -12.06 -4.58
C ASP A 65 14.32 -12.99 -3.79
N SER A 66 14.79 -12.57 -2.60
CA SER A 66 15.66 -13.39 -1.76
C SER A 66 15.01 -14.67 -1.23
N LEU A 67 13.67 -14.68 -1.12
CA LEU A 67 12.88 -15.81 -0.66
C LEU A 67 12.22 -16.58 -1.81
N SER A 68 12.32 -16.07 -3.04
CA SER A 68 11.87 -16.72 -4.27
C SER A 68 13.03 -17.33 -5.04
N THR A 69 12.74 -18.02 -6.13
CA THR A 69 13.74 -18.55 -7.06
C THR A 69 14.18 -17.53 -8.11
N ASN A 70 13.64 -16.33 -8.07
CA ASN A 70 13.96 -15.29 -9.05
C ASN A 70 15.34 -14.66 -8.81
N PRO A 71 15.99 -14.14 -9.84
CA PRO A 71 17.20 -13.34 -9.67
C PRO A 71 16.94 -12.12 -8.78
N LEU A 72 17.88 -11.79 -7.90
CA LEU A 72 17.75 -10.65 -6.98
C LEU A 72 17.57 -9.33 -7.74
N GLY A 73 16.56 -8.55 -7.33
CA GLY A 73 16.29 -7.22 -7.86
C GLY A 73 15.29 -7.19 -9.03
N ILE A 74 14.86 -8.35 -9.54
CA ILE A 74 13.96 -8.40 -10.70
C ILE A 74 12.57 -7.87 -10.36
N SER A 75 12.08 -8.09 -9.13
CA SER A 75 10.79 -7.60 -8.64
C SER A 75 10.82 -6.13 -8.19
N VAL A 76 12.01 -5.57 -7.96
CA VAL A 76 12.16 -4.16 -7.53
C VAL A 76 11.65 -3.20 -8.59
N LEU A 77 12.02 -3.42 -9.85
CA LEU A 77 11.67 -2.52 -10.95
C LEU A 77 10.15 -2.46 -11.20
N PRO A 78 9.42 -3.59 -11.33
CA PRO A 78 7.97 -3.57 -11.46
C PRO A 78 7.27 -2.85 -10.31
N LEU A 79 7.65 -3.16 -9.06
CA LEU A 79 7.05 -2.54 -7.87
C LEU A 79 7.31 -1.04 -7.81
N PHE A 80 8.51 -0.61 -8.18
CA PHE A 80 8.88 0.79 -8.22
C PHE A 80 8.08 1.55 -9.28
N VAL A 81 7.96 1.02 -10.50
CA VAL A 81 7.17 1.64 -11.59
C VAL A 81 5.70 1.74 -11.20
N ILE A 82 5.10 0.67 -10.68
CA ILE A 82 3.71 0.65 -10.22
C ILE A 82 3.53 1.70 -9.11
N GLY A 83 4.42 1.71 -8.13
CA GLY A 83 4.38 2.65 -7.02
C GLY A 83 4.46 4.11 -7.46
N LEU A 84 5.34 4.43 -8.42
CA LEU A 84 5.46 5.77 -8.99
C LEU A 84 4.20 6.17 -9.75
N VAL A 85 3.69 5.33 -10.65
CA VAL A 85 2.51 5.62 -11.45
C VAL A 85 1.32 5.92 -10.53
N VAL A 86 1.06 5.04 -9.55
CA VAL A 86 -0.03 5.24 -8.59
C VAL A 86 0.19 6.51 -7.76
N HIS A 87 1.43 6.79 -7.33
CA HIS A 87 1.74 7.98 -6.54
C HIS A 87 1.50 9.28 -7.32
N TYR A 88 1.86 9.34 -8.60
CA TYR A 88 1.60 10.51 -9.45
C TYR A 88 0.11 10.67 -9.77
N CYS A 89 -0.63 9.56 -9.88
CA CYS A 89 -2.07 9.58 -10.15
C CYS A 89 -2.93 9.74 -8.88
N ARG A 90 -2.32 9.81 -7.69
CA ARG A 90 -3.04 9.77 -6.40
C ARG A 90 -4.13 10.84 -6.24
N ASP A 91 -3.91 12.04 -6.82
CA ASP A 91 -4.84 13.17 -6.71
C ASP A 91 -6.10 12.96 -7.57
N LEU A 92 -6.04 12.05 -8.55
CA LEU A 92 -7.17 11.64 -9.39
C LEU A 92 -7.95 10.46 -8.79
N ILE A 93 -7.38 9.79 -7.79
CA ILE A 93 -7.90 8.54 -7.24
C ILE A 93 -8.64 8.83 -5.94
N MET A 94 -9.93 8.48 -5.90
CA MET A 94 -10.73 8.52 -4.68
C MET A 94 -10.36 7.36 -3.76
N ARG A 95 -9.32 7.54 -2.93
CA ARG A 95 -8.76 6.47 -2.09
C ARG A 95 -9.74 5.90 -1.05
N GLU A 96 -10.80 6.64 -0.71
CA GLU A 96 -11.81 6.21 0.27
C GLU A 96 -12.84 5.22 -0.29
N GLN A 97 -12.89 5.09 -1.62
CA GLN A 97 -13.84 4.17 -2.26
C GLN A 97 -13.25 2.76 -2.38
N LEU A 98 -13.93 1.78 -1.79
CA LEU A 98 -13.57 0.36 -1.87
C LEU A 98 -13.38 -0.13 -3.30
N TYR A 99 -14.22 0.36 -4.23
CA TYR A 99 -14.11 0.01 -5.64
C TYR A 99 -12.80 0.49 -6.26
N ALA A 100 -12.37 1.72 -5.96
CA ALA A 100 -11.11 2.26 -6.46
C ALA A 100 -9.90 1.48 -5.89
N GLN A 101 -9.93 1.15 -4.60
CA GLN A 101 -8.89 0.33 -3.96
C GLN A 101 -8.80 -1.06 -4.60
N PHE A 102 -9.96 -1.71 -4.84
CA PHE A 102 -10.02 -3.02 -5.49
C PHE A 102 -9.47 -2.97 -6.92
N MET A 103 -9.89 -1.99 -7.72
CA MET A 103 -9.43 -1.84 -9.12
C MET A 103 -7.93 -1.54 -9.20
N LEU A 104 -7.41 -0.69 -8.30
CA LEU A 104 -5.98 -0.41 -8.24
C LEU A 104 -5.16 -1.64 -7.81
N GLY A 105 -5.66 -2.38 -6.81
CA GLY A 105 -5.05 -3.62 -6.38
C GLY A 105 -5.02 -4.65 -7.51
N LEU A 106 -6.14 -4.79 -8.24
CA LEU A 106 -6.23 -5.68 -9.41
C LEU A 106 -5.23 -5.27 -10.50
N ALA A 107 -5.20 -3.99 -10.86
CA ALA A 107 -4.28 -3.50 -11.87
C ALA A 107 -2.81 -3.70 -11.46
N ALA A 108 -2.45 -3.33 -10.22
CA ALA A 108 -1.08 -3.50 -9.71
C ALA A 108 -0.65 -4.97 -9.68
N SER A 109 -1.50 -5.85 -9.12
CA SER A 109 -1.19 -7.28 -8.99
C SER A 109 -1.26 -8.06 -10.31
N ALA A 110 -1.97 -7.53 -11.32
CA ALA A 110 -1.93 -8.08 -12.67
C ALA A 110 -0.68 -7.61 -13.45
N VAL A 111 -0.30 -6.35 -13.28
CA VAL A 111 0.81 -5.73 -14.03
C VAL A 111 2.16 -6.17 -13.46
N ALA A 112 2.31 -6.35 -12.14
CA ALA A 112 3.58 -6.75 -11.52
C ALA A 112 4.17 -8.04 -12.12
N PRO A 113 3.45 -9.17 -12.19
CA PRO A 113 3.98 -10.39 -12.79
C PRO A 113 4.29 -10.26 -14.28
N LEU A 114 3.50 -9.47 -15.02
CA LEU A 114 3.77 -9.22 -16.45
C LEU A 114 5.11 -8.51 -16.64
N PHE A 115 5.40 -7.49 -15.84
CA PHE A 115 6.68 -6.80 -15.86
C PHE A 115 7.84 -7.71 -15.43
N THR A 116 7.60 -8.57 -14.42
CA THR A 116 8.60 -9.55 -13.98
C THR A 116 8.95 -10.53 -15.10
N VAL A 117 7.94 -11.08 -15.79
CA VAL A 117 8.15 -11.97 -16.96
C VAL A 117 8.89 -11.22 -18.08
N LEU A 118 8.51 -9.99 -18.36
CA LEU A 118 9.17 -9.17 -19.38
C LEU A 118 10.65 -8.92 -19.03
N SER A 119 10.94 -8.67 -17.75
CA SER A 119 12.30 -8.48 -17.25
C SER A 119 13.12 -9.77 -17.36
N LEU A 120 12.53 -10.94 -17.05
CA LEU A 120 13.17 -12.26 -17.21
C LEU A 120 13.53 -12.55 -18.67
N ILE A 121 12.63 -12.28 -19.60
CA ILE A 121 12.92 -12.42 -21.04
C ILE A 121 14.07 -11.51 -21.44
N GLY A 122 14.13 -10.29 -20.88
CA GLY A 122 15.21 -9.33 -21.14
C GLY A 122 16.59 -9.78 -20.63
N THR A 123 16.64 -10.62 -19.58
CA THR A 123 17.89 -11.21 -19.06
C THR A 123 18.31 -12.49 -19.77
N GLY A 124 17.49 -12.96 -20.71
CA GLY A 124 17.77 -14.17 -21.50
C GLY A 124 17.27 -15.46 -20.85
N ASP A 125 16.51 -15.36 -19.78
CA ASP A 125 15.83 -16.50 -19.18
C ASP A 125 14.57 -16.84 -19.98
N GLU A 126 14.31 -18.13 -20.21
CA GLU A 126 13.10 -18.60 -20.87
C GLU A 126 12.03 -18.95 -19.81
N PRO A 127 11.07 -18.06 -19.52
CA PRO A 127 10.00 -18.39 -18.59
C PRO A 127 9.11 -19.49 -19.19
N LEU A 128 8.85 -20.55 -18.43
CA LEU A 128 7.93 -21.61 -18.82
C LEU A 128 6.49 -21.08 -18.80
N LEU A 129 6.05 -20.54 -19.93
CA LEU A 129 4.68 -20.06 -20.09
C LEU A 129 3.77 -21.24 -20.46
N GLY A 130 2.87 -21.58 -19.54
CA GLY A 130 1.90 -22.65 -19.69
C GLY A 130 0.52 -22.28 -19.13
N TRP A 131 -0.43 -23.17 -19.23
CA TRP A 131 -1.78 -22.98 -18.68
C TRP A 131 -1.78 -22.73 -17.15
N SER A 132 -0.86 -23.38 -16.43
CA SER A 132 -0.62 -23.15 -15.01
C SER A 132 -0.17 -21.71 -14.69
N SER A 133 0.61 -21.09 -15.58
CA SER A 133 1.07 -19.70 -15.42
C SER A 133 -0.10 -18.72 -15.55
N LEU A 134 -1.05 -18.97 -16.46
CA LEU A 134 -2.27 -18.15 -16.57
C LEU A 134 -3.14 -18.27 -15.30
N TRP A 135 -3.29 -19.47 -14.78
CA TRP A 135 -4.02 -19.69 -13.53
C TRP A 135 -3.38 -18.95 -12.38
N GLN A 136 -2.06 -19.07 -12.21
CA GLN A 136 -1.32 -18.35 -11.19
C GLN A 136 -1.46 -16.83 -11.33
N TRP A 137 -1.37 -16.31 -12.54
CA TRP A 137 -1.55 -14.87 -12.81
C TRP A 137 -2.93 -14.36 -12.42
N LEU A 138 -4.00 -15.11 -12.73
CA LEU A 138 -5.35 -14.75 -12.33
C LEU A 138 -5.51 -14.76 -10.80
N VAL A 139 -4.99 -15.78 -10.12
CA VAL A 139 -5.05 -15.87 -8.65
C VAL A 139 -4.27 -14.72 -8.01
N MET A 140 -3.10 -14.34 -8.52
CA MET A 140 -2.34 -13.19 -8.06
C MET A 140 -3.11 -11.89 -8.24
N ALA A 141 -3.72 -11.68 -9.41
CA ALA A 141 -4.47 -10.46 -9.71
C ALA A 141 -5.69 -10.30 -8.78
N PHE A 142 -6.52 -11.33 -8.66
CA PHE A 142 -7.70 -11.29 -7.80
C PHE A 142 -7.36 -11.33 -6.32
N GLY A 143 -6.35 -12.08 -5.92
CA GLY A 143 -5.85 -12.13 -4.55
C GLY A 143 -5.35 -10.76 -4.07
N GLY A 144 -4.51 -10.10 -4.86
CA GLY A 144 -4.04 -8.75 -4.59
C GLY A 144 -5.16 -7.72 -4.61
N ALA A 145 -6.13 -7.85 -5.54
CA ALA A 145 -7.31 -6.99 -5.57
C ALA A 145 -8.14 -7.07 -4.30
N ALA A 146 -8.38 -8.29 -3.79
CA ALA A 146 -9.13 -8.51 -2.55
C ALA A 146 -8.34 -8.06 -1.31
N PHE A 147 -7.02 -8.21 -1.33
CA PHE A 147 -6.16 -7.84 -0.20
C PHE A 147 -5.94 -6.33 -0.07
N THR A 148 -5.98 -5.58 -1.18
CA THR A 148 -5.77 -4.12 -1.16
C THR A 148 -6.74 -3.39 -0.22
N PRO A 149 -8.08 -3.55 -0.30
CA PRO A 149 -8.98 -2.88 0.64
C PRO A 149 -8.79 -3.34 2.09
N VAL A 150 -8.37 -4.59 2.31
CA VAL A 150 -8.03 -5.09 3.66
C VAL A 150 -6.83 -4.34 4.22
N CYS A 151 -5.78 -4.11 3.42
CA CYS A 151 -4.65 -3.27 3.81
C CYS A 151 -5.09 -1.87 4.20
N PHE A 152 -5.92 -1.21 3.38
CA PHE A 152 -6.44 0.12 3.70
C PHE A 152 -7.19 0.13 5.03
N TYR A 153 -8.08 -0.82 5.24
CA TYR A 153 -8.83 -0.95 6.49
C TYR A 153 -7.93 -1.13 7.71
N LEU A 154 -6.96 -2.04 7.64
CA LEU A 154 -6.04 -2.33 8.75
C LEU A 154 -5.16 -1.12 9.09
N PHE A 155 -4.58 -0.47 8.08
CA PHE A 155 -3.73 0.69 8.30
C PHE A 155 -4.52 1.93 8.76
N ASP A 156 -5.75 2.11 8.29
CA ASP A 156 -6.62 3.20 8.76
C ASP A 156 -7.01 2.98 10.23
N GLN A 157 -7.29 1.74 10.64
CA GLN A 157 -7.52 1.40 12.04
C GLN A 157 -6.28 1.65 12.90
N PHE A 158 -5.11 1.23 12.40
CA PHE A 158 -3.84 1.47 13.08
C PHE A 158 -3.58 2.97 13.24
N ASN A 159 -3.70 3.74 12.17
CA ASN A 159 -3.50 5.19 12.21
C ASN A 159 -4.50 5.89 13.15
N ARG A 160 -5.76 5.46 13.19
CA ARG A 160 -6.75 5.99 14.13
C ARG A 160 -6.36 5.70 15.59
N ALA A 161 -5.91 4.49 15.89
CA ALA A 161 -5.50 4.11 17.25
C ALA A 161 -4.32 4.96 17.75
N PHE A 162 -3.38 5.31 16.89
CA PHE A 162 -2.23 6.14 17.25
C PHE A 162 -2.49 7.65 17.16
N SER A 163 -3.42 8.10 16.32
CA SER A 163 -3.79 9.52 16.22
C SER A 163 -4.62 10.01 17.41
N TYR A 164 -5.28 9.12 18.13
CA TYR A 164 -6.07 9.47 19.32
C TYR A 164 -5.21 10.03 20.47
N GLN A 165 -3.90 9.80 20.46
CA GLN A 165 -2.97 10.34 21.48
C GLN A 165 -2.46 11.76 21.17
N ALA A 166 -2.76 12.31 19.99
CA ALA A 166 -2.20 13.58 19.53
C ALA A 166 -3.26 14.69 19.34
N GLN A 167 -4.45 14.58 19.91
CA GLN A 167 -5.32 15.76 20.01
C GLN A 167 -4.73 16.68 21.08
N PRO A 168 -4.16 17.86 20.71
CA PRO A 168 -3.93 18.89 21.71
C PRO A 168 -5.27 19.21 22.33
N GLU A 169 -5.33 19.18 23.66
CA GLU A 169 -6.48 19.71 24.38
C GLU A 169 -6.86 21.04 23.73
N THR A 170 -8.03 21.10 23.12
CA THR A 170 -8.60 22.35 22.67
C THR A 170 -8.61 23.23 23.92
N SER A 171 -7.66 24.14 24.01
CA SER A 171 -7.68 25.16 25.04
C SER A 171 -8.97 25.94 24.82
N PHE A 172 -10.00 25.50 25.50
CA PHE A 172 -11.21 26.28 25.71
C PHE A 172 -10.73 27.58 26.34
N ARG A 173 -10.62 28.66 25.55
CA ARG A 173 -10.42 29.99 26.07
C ARG A 173 -11.79 30.48 26.54
N PRO A 174 -12.07 30.46 27.85
CA PRO A 174 -13.35 30.99 28.37
C PRO A 174 -13.39 32.51 28.43
N ASP A 175 -12.35 33.22 27.95
CA ASP A 175 -12.26 34.66 28.07
C ASP A 175 -12.57 35.41 26.75
N ARG A 176 -13.81 35.29 26.30
CA ARG A 176 -14.45 36.34 25.53
C ARG A 176 -15.59 36.90 26.36
N GLU A 177 -15.26 37.66 27.41
CA GLU A 177 -16.20 38.63 27.97
C GLU A 177 -16.60 39.61 26.85
N ILE A 178 -17.80 39.42 26.32
CA ILE A 178 -18.45 40.39 25.48
C ILE A 178 -18.86 41.53 26.44
N LYS A 179 -17.98 42.53 26.62
CA LYS A 179 -18.39 43.81 27.22
C LYS A 179 -19.47 44.41 26.32
N ARG A 180 -20.71 44.15 26.61
CA ARG A 180 -21.82 44.95 26.12
C ARG A 180 -21.67 46.34 26.69
N ASP A 181 -21.16 47.25 25.86
CA ASP A 181 -21.18 48.68 26.14
C ASP A 181 -22.68 49.12 26.19
N ARG A 182 -23.18 49.32 27.42
CA ARG A 182 -24.48 49.90 27.61
C ARG A 182 -24.39 51.36 27.17
N GLY A 183 -24.92 51.64 25.99
CA GLY A 183 -25.09 52.98 25.47
C GLY A 183 -25.69 53.88 26.52
N ARG A 184 -25.03 54.97 26.82
CA ARG A 184 -25.43 56.06 27.68
C ARG A 184 -26.68 56.71 27.08
N HIS A 185 -27.80 56.58 27.78
CA HIS A 185 -28.98 57.45 27.54
C HIS A 185 -28.53 58.89 27.78
N VAL A 186 -28.58 59.71 26.76
CA VAL A 186 -28.50 61.19 26.88
C VAL A 186 -29.92 61.68 26.86
N ASP A 187 -30.40 62.09 28.04
CA ASP A 187 -31.66 62.82 28.19
C ASP A 187 -31.45 64.27 27.74
N TYR A 188 -32.36 64.79 26.87
CA TYR A 188 -32.68 66.19 26.66
C TYR A 188 -34.15 66.39 26.86
#